data_ce24422321b826e64930abfb4a5a89ab
#
_entry.id   ce24422321b826e64930abfb4a5a89ab
#
_cell.length_a   1.000
_cell.length_b   1.000
_cell.length_c   1.000
_cell.angle_alpha   90.00
_cell.angle_beta   90.00
_cell.angle_gamma   90.00
#
_symmetry.space_group_name_H-M   'P 1'
#
loop_
_entity.id
_entity.type
_entity.pdbx_description
1 polymer ?
#
loop_
_entity_poly.entity_id
_entity_poly.type
_entity_poly.pdbx_seq_one_letter_code
_entity_poly.pdbx_strand_id
1 'polypeptide(L)'
;PLIALSAMNPLLIGLQRAYSNEGDSGAGRIFFISTVGSVAGVLLTAFVFVPNITNFRAILLLGLLLCVASLILVGLAPTQTASHKRNLVIASLVIALATAGLSFAKENYLRILNSYSAHRDIFRVVAEYTSMFGNIKVAEVTRRDGTGGTEKFFLQDGLIQNRTDLKNNSLSMY
;
A
#
# COMPACT_ATOMS: atom_id res chain seq x y z
N PRO A 1 3.18 -12.13 5.87
CA PRO A 1 4.26 -11.20 5.50
C PRO A 1 5.12 -10.81 6.72
N LEU A 2 4.51 -10.44 7.87
CA LEU A 2 5.23 -9.98 9.07
C LEU A 2 6.20 -11.02 9.64
N ILE A 3 5.81 -12.30 9.66
CA ILE A 3 6.67 -13.42 10.12
C ILE A 3 7.92 -13.53 9.23
N ALA A 4 7.77 -13.42 7.92
CA ALA A 4 8.89 -13.48 6.99
C ALA A 4 9.84 -12.29 7.17
N LEU A 5 9.32 -11.09 7.40
CA LEU A 5 10.12 -9.89 7.67
C LEU A 5 10.85 -9.97 9.02
N SER A 6 10.21 -10.50 10.06
CA SER A 6 10.86 -10.66 11.38
C SER A 6 11.97 -11.70 11.38
N ALA A 7 11.89 -12.72 10.53
CA ALA A 7 12.93 -13.72 10.37
C ALA A 7 14.17 -13.21 9.59
N MET A 8 14.08 -12.06 8.93
CA MET A 8 15.14 -11.54 8.07
C MET A 8 16.41 -11.18 8.85
N ASN A 9 16.28 -10.51 10.00
CA ASN A 9 17.44 -10.13 10.82
C ASN A 9 18.20 -11.34 11.36
N PRO A 10 17.58 -12.35 12.00
CA PRO A 10 18.28 -13.57 12.42
C PRO A 10 18.94 -14.31 11.27
N LEU A 11 18.32 -14.38 10.10
CA LEU A 11 18.90 -15.02 8.90
C LEU A 11 20.13 -14.27 8.42
N LEU A 12 20.10 -12.93 8.35
CA LEU A 12 21.26 -12.13 7.97
C LEU A 12 22.42 -12.30 8.93
N ILE A 13 22.15 -12.34 10.24
CA ILE A 13 23.18 -12.59 11.27
C ILE A 13 23.76 -14.00 11.11
N GLY A 14 22.90 -15.01 10.89
CA GLY A 14 23.35 -16.38 10.64
C GLY A 14 24.23 -16.50 9.40
N LEU A 15 23.84 -15.85 8.30
CA LEU A 15 24.63 -15.81 7.08
C LEU A 15 25.97 -15.10 7.29
N GLN A 16 25.98 -13.97 7.98
CA GLN A 16 27.21 -13.23 8.24
C GLN A 16 28.19 -14.05 9.10
N ARG A 17 27.70 -14.75 10.12
CA ARG A 17 28.53 -15.67 10.92
C ARG A 17 29.13 -16.82 10.11
N ALA A 18 28.38 -17.28 9.08
CA ALA A 18 28.88 -18.37 8.22
C ALA A 18 29.93 -17.91 7.20
N TYR A 19 29.91 -16.63 6.79
CA TYR A 19 30.79 -16.11 5.74
C TYR A 19 31.94 -15.21 6.26
N SER A 20 31.80 -14.61 7.43
CA SER A 20 32.84 -13.79 8.03
C SER A 20 33.13 -14.27 9.46
N ASN A 21 34.41 -14.39 9.79
CA ASN A 21 34.86 -14.67 11.17
C ASN A 21 34.69 -13.46 12.12
N GLU A 22 33.96 -12.44 11.72
CA GLU A 22 33.62 -11.28 12.54
C GLU A 22 32.50 -11.69 13.51
N GLY A 23 32.87 -12.02 14.76
CA GLY A 23 31.93 -12.43 15.81
C GLY A 23 30.78 -11.45 16.08
N ASP A 24 30.62 -10.97 17.30
CA ASP A 24 29.47 -10.10 17.71
C ASP A 24 29.43 -8.72 17.04
N SER A 25 30.54 -8.20 16.49
CA SER A 25 30.58 -6.91 15.79
C SER A 25 29.66 -6.87 14.54
N GLY A 26 29.57 -8.00 13.84
CA GLY A 26 28.72 -8.12 12.66
C GLY A 26 27.23 -8.05 12.97
N ALA A 27 26.79 -8.67 14.06
CA ALA A 27 25.40 -8.60 14.51
C ALA A 27 25.00 -7.16 14.89
N GLY A 28 25.87 -6.45 15.62
CA GLY A 28 25.65 -5.05 15.99
C GLY A 28 25.46 -4.14 14.78
N ARG A 29 26.25 -4.34 13.72
CA ARG A 29 26.14 -3.58 12.49
C ARG A 29 24.80 -3.83 11.77
N ILE A 30 24.34 -5.08 11.71
CA ILE A 30 23.05 -5.42 11.11
C ILE A 30 21.90 -4.76 11.87
N PHE A 31 21.91 -4.84 13.21
CA PHE A 31 20.90 -4.20 14.05
C PHE A 31 20.91 -2.68 13.91
N PHE A 32 22.07 -2.06 13.87
CA PHE A 32 22.20 -0.61 13.68
C PHE A 32 21.61 -0.17 12.34
N ILE A 33 21.99 -0.82 11.24
CA ILE A 33 21.48 -0.48 9.90
C ILE A 33 19.96 -0.71 9.83
N SER A 34 19.47 -1.82 10.39
CA SER A 34 18.03 -2.13 10.44
C SER A 34 17.24 -1.08 11.23
N THR A 35 17.77 -0.64 12.38
CA THR A 35 17.13 0.40 13.21
C THR A 35 17.09 1.74 12.51
N VAL A 36 18.24 2.18 11.96
CA VAL A 36 18.29 3.43 11.19
C VAL A 36 17.35 3.39 9.99
N GLY A 37 17.34 2.27 9.26
CA GLY A 37 16.41 2.07 8.13
C GLY A 37 14.94 2.11 8.53
N SER A 38 14.61 1.51 9.68
CA SER A 38 13.25 1.53 10.23
C SER A 38 12.80 2.94 10.60
N VAL A 39 13.63 3.69 11.32
CA VAL A 39 13.33 5.09 11.70
C VAL A 39 13.18 5.96 10.44
N ALA A 40 14.12 5.85 9.50
CA ALA A 40 14.05 6.58 8.24
C ALA A 40 12.79 6.21 7.44
N GLY A 41 12.42 4.93 7.40
CA GLY A 41 11.20 4.45 6.75
C GLY A 41 9.92 5.04 7.37
N VAL A 42 9.83 5.09 8.69
CA VAL A 42 8.70 5.70 9.39
C VAL A 42 8.59 7.20 9.08
N LEU A 43 9.70 7.93 9.16
CA LEU A 43 9.72 9.37 8.85
C LEU A 43 9.35 9.64 7.39
N LEU A 44 9.92 8.87 6.46
CA LEU A 44 9.61 8.99 5.03
C LEU A 44 8.13 8.69 4.75
N THR A 45 7.58 7.67 5.40
CA THR A 45 6.17 7.33 5.26
C THR A 45 5.28 8.43 5.80
N ALA A 46 5.54 8.90 7.04
CA ALA A 46 4.69 9.89 7.70
C ALA A 46 4.72 11.25 7.01
N PHE A 47 5.90 11.73 6.60
CA PHE A 47 6.05 13.09 6.11
C PHE A 47 6.03 13.20 4.57
N VAL A 48 6.34 12.12 3.86
CA VAL A 48 6.41 12.15 2.39
C VAL A 48 5.27 11.33 1.76
N PHE A 49 5.07 10.09 2.17
CA PHE A 49 4.10 9.23 1.49
C PHE A 49 2.67 9.59 1.86
N VAL A 50 2.36 9.64 3.16
CA VAL A 50 0.99 9.89 3.64
C VAL A 50 0.41 11.20 3.09
N PRO A 51 1.11 12.35 3.10
CA PRO A 51 0.52 13.60 2.61
C PRO A 51 0.46 13.72 1.08
N ASN A 52 1.31 12.98 0.33
CA ASN A 52 1.45 13.18 -1.10
C ASN A 52 0.89 12.03 -1.95
N ILE A 53 0.75 10.84 -1.39
CA ILE A 53 0.43 9.64 -2.15
C ILE A 53 -0.74 8.91 -1.48
N THR A 54 -1.73 8.49 -2.27
CA THR A 54 -2.83 7.66 -1.73
C THR A 54 -2.30 6.34 -1.19
N ASN A 55 -2.89 5.83 -0.12
CA ASN A 55 -2.48 4.56 0.53
C ASN A 55 -2.34 3.42 -0.48
N PHE A 56 -3.23 3.36 -1.46
CA PHE A 56 -3.17 2.36 -2.53
C PHE A 56 -1.90 2.50 -3.38
N ARG A 57 -1.56 3.70 -3.82
CA ARG A 57 -0.33 3.96 -4.60
C ARG A 57 0.93 3.72 -3.77
N ALA A 58 0.92 4.05 -2.48
CA ALA A 58 2.03 3.80 -1.58
C ALA A 58 2.35 2.31 -1.45
N ILE A 59 1.31 1.46 -1.29
CA ILE A 59 1.47 0.00 -1.25
C ILE A 59 2.04 -0.54 -2.56
N LEU A 60 1.55 -0.07 -3.70
CA LEU A 60 2.06 -0.47 -5.01
C LEU A 60 3.51 -0.07 -5.21
N LEU A 61 3.88 1.14 -4.80
CA LEU A 61 5.23 1.67 -4.88
C LEU A 61 6.20 0.86 -4.02
N LEU A 62 5.80 0.52 -2.79
CA LEU A 62 6.57 -0.38 -1.91
C LEU A 62 6.73 -1.77 -2.52
N GLY A 63 5.69 -2.33 -3.11
CA GLY A 63 5.76 -3.62 -3.81
C GLY A 63 6.76 -3.59 -4.97
N LEU A 64 6.73 -2.53 -5.77
CA LEU A 64 7.67 -2.33 -6.87
C LEU A 64 9.12 -2.20 -6.36
N LEU A 65 9.33 -1.44 -5.28
CA LEU A 65 10.64 -1.23 -4.66
C LEU A 65 11.23 -2.55 -4.15
N LEU A 66 10.41 -3.40 -3.53
CA LEU A 66 10.81 -4.74 -3.09
C LEU A 66 11.15 -5.65 -4.28
N CYS A 67 10.42 -5.58 -5.39
CA CYS A 67 10.74 -6.31 -6.61
C CYS A 67 12.09 -5.90 -7.18
N VAL A 68 12.36 -4.59 -7.26
CA VAL A 68 13.65 -4.05 -7.72
C VAL A 68 14.79 -4.49 -6.80
N ALA A 69 14.62 -4.39 -5.49
CA ALA A 69 15.61 -4.86 -4.52
C ALA A 69 15.89 -6.37 -4.67
N SER A 70 14.85 -7.19 -4.87
CA SER A 70 14.99 -8.63 -5.13
C SER A 70 15.78 -8.90 -6.41
N LEU A 71 15.53 -8.17 -7.49
CA LEU A 71 16.27 -8.32 -8.76
C LEU A 71 17.75 -7.95 -8.60
N ILE A 72 18.04 -6.87 -7.87
CA ILE A 72 19.43 -6.46 -7.58
C ILE A 72 20.14 -7.55 -6.79
N LEU A 73 19.52 -8.09 -5.74
CA LEU A 73 20.12 -9.16 -4.92
C LEU A 73 20.36 -10.43 -5.73
N VAL A 74 19.43 -10.82 -6.59
CA VAL A 74 19.61 -11.99 -7.49
C VAL A 74 20.74 -11.76 -8.49
N GLY A 75 20.89 -10.53 -8.99
CA GLY A 75 21.98 -10.15 -9.90
C GLY A 75 23.36 -10.19 -9.22
N LEU A 76 23.43 -9.75 -7.95
CA LEU A 76 24.66 -9.71 -7.17
C LEU A 76 25.08 -11.10 -6.59
N ALA A 77 24.17 -12.06 -6.51
CA ALA A 77 24.45 -13.38 -5.95
C ALA A 77 25.24 -14.27 -6.92
N PRO A 78 26.53 -14.57 -6.69
CA PRO A 78 27.39 -15.28 -7.65
C PRO A 78 27.14 -16.80 -7.68
N THR A 79 26.55 -17.39 -6.65
CA THR A 79 26.55 -18.83 -6.37
C THR A 79 25.26 -19.57 -6.71
N GLN A 80 24.28 -18.93 -7.33
CA GLN A 80 22.99 -19.58 -7.59
C GLN A 80 22.96 -20.29 -8.95
N THR A 81 22.38 -21.49 -8.97
CA THR A 81 22.11 -22.24 -10.21
C THR A 81 21.27 -21.41 -11.19
N ALA A 82 21.60 -21.42 -12.47
CA ALA A 82 20.92 -20.63 -13.51
C ALA A 82 19.39 -20.82 -13.51
N SER A 83 18.90 -22.02 -13.21
CA SER A 83 17.46 -22.32 -13.09
C SER A 83 16.81 -21.55 -11.93
N HIS A 84 17.47 -21.44 -10.79
CA HIS A 84 16.95 -20.75 -9.62
C HIS A 84 16.89 -19.23 -9.85
N LYS A 85 17.94 -18.67 -10.45
CA LYS A 85 17.95 -17.25 -10.87
C LYS A 85 16.81 -16.93 -11.82
N ARG A 86 16.59 -17.77 -12.83
CA ARG A 86 15.50 -17.59 -13.80
C ARG A 86 14.12 -17.59 -13.11
N ASN A 87 13.87 -18.52 -12.19
CA ASN A 87 12.59 -18.61 -11.49
C ASN A 87 12.33 -17.39 -10.60
N LEU A 88 13.36 -16.89 -9.91
CA LEU A 88 13.24 -15.67 -9.10
C LEU A 88 12.99 -14.42 -9.94
N VAL A 89 13.66 -14.30 -11.09
CA VAL A 89 13.42 -13.20 -12.05
C VAL A 89 12.00 -13.26 -12.59
N ILE A 90 11.52 -14.43 -12.98
CA ILE A 90 10.16 -14.62 -13.47
C ILE A 90 9.15 -14.26 -12.37
N ALA A 91 9.35 -14.74 -11.14
CA ALA A 91 8.46 -14.45 -10.03
C ALA A 91 8.39 -12.93 -9.73
N SER A 92 9.53 -12.25 -9.67
CA SER A 92 9.55 -10.79 -9.44
C SER A 92 8.92 -10.01 -10.59
N LEU A 93 9.09 -10.46 -11.82
CA LEU A 93 8.48 -9.85 -13.00
C LEU A 93 6.95 -10.03 -13.01
N VAL A 94 6.46 -11.23 -12.65
CA VAL A 94 5.02 -11.50 -12.49
C VAL A 94 4.41 -10.62 -11.41
N ILE A 95 5.07 -10.49 -10.25
CA ILE A 95 4.61 -9.62 -9.16
C ILE A 95 4.61 -8.15 -9.61
N ALA A 96 5.64 -7.69 -10.29
CA ALA A 96 5.70 -6.32 -10.82
C ALA A 96 4.59 -6.04 -11.83
N LEU A 97 4.32 -6.97 -12.75
CA LEU A 97 3.22 -6.87 -13.71
C LEU A 97 1.85 -6.89 -13.03
N ALA A 98 1.65 -7.76 -12.04
CA ALA A 98 0.42 -7.80 -11.23
C ALA A 98 0.21 -6.49 -10.48
N THR A 99 1.27 -5.93 -9.91
CA THR A 99 1.25 -4.64 -9.20
C THR A 99 0.91 -3.49 -10.14
N ALA A 100 1.51 -3.45 -11.33
CA ALA A 100 1.18 -2.49 -12.37
C ALA A 100 -0.28 -2.65 -12.85
N GLY A 101 -0.73 -3.88 -13.09
CA GLY A 101 -2.11 -4.17 -13.50
C GLY A 101 -3.14 -3.70 -12.46
N LEU A 102 -2.87 -3.91 -11.17
CA LEU A 102 -3.73 -3.44 -10.08
C LEU A 102 -3.84 -1.91 -10.02
N SER A 103 -2.80 -1.18 -10.44
CA SER A 103 -2.87 0.29 -10.48
C SER A 103 -3.90 0.80 -11.51
N PHE A 104 -4.09 0.07 -12.61
CA PHE A 104 -5.14 0.36 -13.61
C PHE A 104 -6.52 -0.16 -13.18
N ALA A 105 -6.56 -1.20 -12.34
CA ALA A 105 -7.83 -1.80 -11.89
C ALA A 105 -8.63 -0.89 -10.94
N LYS A 106 -8.00 0.09 -10.28
CA LYS A 106 -8.67 0.99 -9.34
C LYS A 106 -9.86 1.74 -9.97
N GLU A 107 -9.70 2.26 -11.17
CA GLU A 107 -10.77 2.99 -11.87
C GLU A 107 -11.91 2.05 -12.30
N ASN A 108 -11.56 0.85 -12.73
CA ASN A 108 -12.53 -0.18 -13.09
C ASN A 108 -13.26 -0.74 -11.86
N TYR A 109 -12.61 -0.83 -10.70
CA TYR A 109 -13.23 -1.30 -9.47
C TYR A 109 -14.39 -0.38 -9.02
N LEU A 110 -14.18 0.93 -9.06
CA LEU A 110 -15.27 1.88 -8.77
C LEU A 110 -16.42 1.78 -9.77
N ARG A 111 -16.11 1.53 -11.04
CA ARG A 111 -17.09 1.30 -12.10
C ARG A 111 -17.89 0.01 -11.86
N ILE A 112 -17.22 -1.05 -11.46
CA ILE A 112 -17.82 -2.35 -11.12
C ILE A 112 -18.69 -2.21 -9.87
N LEU A 113 -18.20 -1.54 -8.81
CA LEU A 113 -18.98 -1.28 -7.59
C LEU A 113 -20.27 -0.50 -7.90
N ASN A 114 -20.21 0.51 -8.75
CA ASN A 114 -21.38 1.27 -9.17
C ASN A 114 -22.35 0.46 -10.03
N SER A 115 -21.86 -0.52 -10.80
CA SER A 115 -22.72 -1.41 -11.61
C SER A 115 -23.31 -2.55 -10.80
N TYR A 116 -22.64 -3.02 -9.74
CA TYR A 116 -23.09 -4.06 -8.82
C TYR A 116 -23.89 -3.54 -7.63
N SER A 117 -24.05 -2.24 -7.46
CA SER A 117 -24.90 -1.66 -6.44
C SER A 117 -26.35 -2.11 -6.70
N ALA A 118 -26.65 -3.33 -6.22
CA ALA A 118 -27.99 -3.94 -6.27
C ALA A 118 -29.02 -3.15 -5.46
N HIS A 119 -28.57 -2.23 -4.63
CA HIS A 119 -29.36 -1.27 -3.90
C HIS A 119 -29.23 0.07 -4.62
N ARG A 120 -30.12 0.34 -5.50
CA ARG A 120 -30.67 1.63 -6.05
C ARG A 120 -29.87 2.93 -5.84
N ASP A 121 -28.65 2.91 -5.27
CA ASP A 121 -27.85 4.07 -4.92
C ASP A 121 -26.63 4.18 -5.83
N ILE A 122 -26.43 5.35 -6.40
CA ILE A 122 -25.26 5.66 -7.24
C ILE A 122 -24.25 6.40 -6.39
N PHE A 123 -23.10 5.80 -6.18
CA PHE A 123 -21.96 6.41 -5.47
C PHE A 123 -21.06 7.14 -6.46
N ARG A 124 -20.84 8.43 -6.22
CA ARG A 124 -19.92 9.24 -7.01
C ARG A 124 -18.93 9.93 -6.07
N VAL A 125 -17.65 9.65 -6.22
CA VAL A 125 -16.60 10.40 -5.52
C VAL A 125 -16.47 11.77 -6.20
N VAL A 126 -16.78 12.83 -5.45
CA VAL A 126 -16.76 14.22 -5.96
C VAL A 126 -15.40 14.85 -5.72
N ALA A 127 -14.77 14.53 -4.58
CA ALA A 127 -13.47 15.07 -4.23
C ALA A 127 -12.66 14.04 -3.44
N GLU A 128 -11.37 14.01 -3.69
CA GLU A 128 -10.41 13.18 -2.96
C GLU A 128 -9.20 14.06 -2.61
N TYR A 129 -8.86 14.09 -1.33
CA TYR A 129 -7.72 14.83 -0.80
C TYR A 129 -6.87 13.91 0.06
N THR A 130 -5.57 13.98 -0.13
CA THR A 130 -4.58 13.36 0.75
C THR A 130 -4.03 14.39 1.70
N SER A 131 -4.02 14.08 3.00
CA SER A 131 -3.47 14.95 4.04
C SER A 131 -2.62 14.13 5.02
N MET A 132 -1.91 14.81 5.92
CA MET A 132 -1.18 14.16 7.03
C MET A 132 -2.10 13.34 7.94
N PHE A 133 -3.40 13.61 7.93
CA PHE A 133 -4.42 12.93 8.74
C PHE A 133 -5.09 11.76 8.01
N GLY A 134 -4.63 11.41 6.82
CA GLY A 134 -5.15 10.33 6.00
C GLY A 134 -5.83 10.80 4.71
N ASN A 135 -6.49 9.86 4.05
CA ASN A 135 -7.21 10.07 2.79
C ASN A 135 -8.64 10.54 3.08
N ILE A 136 -8.96 11.74 2.65
CA ILE A 136 -10.28 12.34 2.78
C ILE A 136 -10.99 12.21 1.44
N LYS A 137 -12.21 11.64 1.45
CA LYS A 137 -13.07 11.52 0.27
C LYS A 137 -14.43 12.10 0.57
N VAL A 138 -14.94 12.83 -0.40
CA VAL A 138 -16.33 13.27 -0.40
C VAL A 138 -17.07 12.47 -1.48
N ALA A 139 -18.02 11.66 -1.06
CA ALA A 139 -18.84 10.88 -1.96
C ALA A 139 -20.28 11.41 -1.97
N GLU A 140 -20.84 11.60 -3.13
CA GLU A 140 -22.27 11.84 -3.32
C GLU A 140 -22.97 10.51 -3.54
N VAL A 141 -24.07 10.31 -2.82
CA VAL A 141 -24.95 9.17 -2.97
C VAL A 141 -26.31 9.67 -3.43
N THR A 142 -26.71 9.25 -4.60
CA THR A 142 -28.01 9.60 -5.17
C THR A 142 -28.84 8.34 -5.31
N ARG A 143 -30.05 8.33 -4.76
CA ARG A 143 -31.00 7.23 -4.96
C ARG A 143 -31.52 7.22 -6.40
N ARG A 144 -31.46 6.05 -7.01
CA ARG A 144 -31.86 5.83 -8.41
C ARG A 144 -33.37 5.89 -8.62
N ASP A 145 -34.16 5.76 -7.55
CA ASP A 145 -35.62 5.82 -7.58
C ASP A 145 -36.19 7.27 -7.61
N GLY A 146 -35.32 8.27 -7.56
CA GLY A 146 -35.71 9.68 -7.60
C GLY A 146 -36.49 10.19 -6.38
N THR A 147 -36.79 9.31 -5.42
CA THR A 147 -37.54 9.65 -4.19
C THR A 147 -36.67 10.20 -3.08
N GLY A 148 -35.37 9.95 -3.14
CA GLY A 148 -34.38 10.39 -2.16
C GLY A 148 -33.61 11.63 -2.61
N GLY A 149 -33.25 12.48 -1.67
CA GLY A 149 -32.31 13.56 -1.89
C GLY A 149 -30.90 13.04 -2.16
N THR A 150 -30.04 13.89 -2.70
CA THR A 150 -28.61 13.62 -2.82
C THR A 150 -27.96 13.84 -1.45
N GLU A 151 -27.28 12.83 -0.97
CA GLU A 151 -26.57 12.88 0.30
C GLU A 151 -25.07 12.99 0.03
N LYS A 152 -24.36 13.75 0.84
CA LYS A 152 -22.89 13.81 0.82
C LYS A 152 -22.34 13.10 2.03
N PHE A 153 -21.43 12.17 1.76
CA PHE A 153 -20.69 11.45 2.78
C PHE A 153 -19.26 11.97 2.82
N PHE A 154 -18.81 12.34 4.01
CA PHE A 154 -17.43 12.65 4.28
C PHE A 154 -16.75 11.38 4.84
N LEU A 155 -15.81 10.83 4.08
CA LEU A 155 -15.07 9.63 4.45
C LEU A 155 -13.62 10.00 4.76
N GLN A 156 -13.12 9.46 5.87
CA GLN A 156 -11.71 9.52 6.21
C GLN A 156 -11.18 8.09 6.29
N ASP A 157 -10.18 7.77 5.47
CA ASP A 157 -9.60 6.42 5.33
C ASP A 157 -10.63 5.31 5.09
N GLY A 158 -11.73 5.65 4.39
CA GLY A 158 -12.82 4.72 4.09
C GLY A 158 -13.90 4.63 5.16
N LEU A 159 -13.74 5.29 6.31
CA LEU A 159 -14.76 5.37 7.36
C LEU A 159 -15.61 6.63 7.17
N ILE A 160 -16.92 6.47 7.30
CA ILE A 160 -17.86 7.59 7.24
C ILE A 160 -17.72 8.37 8.54
N GLN A 161 -17.33 9.65 8.43
CA GLN A 161 -17.23 10.58 9.57
C GLN A 161 -18.49 11.42 9.72
N ASN A 162 -18.99 11.91 8.58
CA ASN A 162 -20.15 12.78 8.55
C ASN A 162 -21.01 12.49 7.32
N ARG A 163 -22.31 12.76 7.48
CA ARG A 163 -23.32 12.68 6.42
C ARG A 163 -24.10 13.99 6.39
N THR A 164 -24.26 14.56 5.23
CA THR A 164 -25.07 15.76 5.01
C THR A 164 -26.16 15.47 4.01
N ASP A 165 -27.40 15.68 4.40
CA ASP A 165 -28.55 15.66 3.49
C ASP A 165 -28.67 17.04 2.82
N LEU A 166 -28.46 17.11 1.51
CA LEU A 166 -28.52 18.35 0.74
C LEU A 166 -29.94 18.91 0.64
N LYS A 167 -30.96 18.08 0.83
CA LYS A 167 -32.37 18.51 0.74
C LYS A 167 -32.82 19.25 2.01
N ASN A 168 -32.36 18.77 3.17
CA ASN A 168 -32.77 19.32 4.47
C ASN A 168 -31.68 20.14 5.14
N ASN A 169 -30.51 20.24 4.52
CA ASN A 169 -29.31 20.89 5.06
C ASN A 169 -28.98 20.44 6.50
N SER A 170 -29.28 19.17 6.81
CA SER A 170 -29.07 18.56 8.11
C SER A 170 -27.76 17.79 8.11
N LEU A 171 -26.98 17.97 9.16
CA LEU A 171 -25.72 17.29 9.42
C LEU A 171 -25.96 16.18 10.45
N SER A 172 -25.65 14.93 10.12
CA SER A 172 -25.61 13.87 11.12
C SER A 172 -24.17 13.38 11.28
N MET A 173 -23.69 13.37 12.52
CA MET A 173 -22.40 12.80 12.90
C MET A 173 -22.60 11.34 13.32
N TYR A 174 -21.66 10.48 12.95
CA TYR A 174 -21.59 9.07 13.37
C TYR A 174 -20.46 8.90 14.37
#